data_a2ee9f0e36fab415e359a8f2ad0ab414
#
_entry.id   a2ee9f0e36fab415e359a8f2ad0ab414
#
_cell.length_a   1.000
_cell.length_b   1.000
_cell.length_c   1.000
_cell.angle_alpha   90.00
_cell.angle_beta   90.00
_cell.angle_gamma   90.00
#
_symmetry.space_group_name_H-M   'P 1'
#
loop_
_entity.id
_entity.type
_entity.pdbx_description
1 polymer ?
#
loop_
_entity_poly.entity_id
_entity_poly.type
_entity_poly.pdbx_seq_one_letter_code
_entity_poly.pdbx_strand_id
1 'polypeptide(L)'
;MKPIIKWPGGKSQEIKFFEHKIPKNYNRYVEPFMGGGGVFFNLEKEQSIINDINFELVSLYSLIHSKNGRKDLINELTFINDQREIFNNYFNNYTDDEILSFFDLNINKETIIKFKIDIDYVIDKEILEVQVQKTMKDKIRRIQKKSRSEEINFSLKDFRNHLITGLQSSLYFYCRNIYNNGHINLKKKEIPSFIAKWYYVREFCFSSMFRFSKTGNFNVPYGGIGYNAKDFKKKID
;
A
#
# COMPACT_ATOMS: atom_id res chain seq x y z
N MET A 1 20.49 6.96 9.46
CA MET A 1 19.36 6.75 8.52
C MET A 1 18.03 6.51 9.25
N LYS A 2 16.87 6.59 8.56
CA LYS A 2 15.56 6.27 9.16
C LYS A 2 15.04 4.93 8.62
N PRO A 3 14.31 4.14 9.44
CA PRO A 3 13.64 2.95 8.94
C PRO A 3 12.76 3.23 7.72
N ILE A 4 12.84 2.35 6.71
CA ILE A 4 12.10 2.50 5.46
C ILE A 4 10.65 1.99 5.55
N ILE A 5 10.34 1.22 6.58
CA ILE A 5 9.01 0.66 6.82
C ILE A 5 8.58 0.88 8.27
N LYS A 6 7.29 1.19 8.47
CA LYS A 6 6.69 1.21 9.80
C LYS A 6 6.38 -0.22 10.23
N TRP A 7 7.01 -0.68 11.31
CA TRP A 7 6.86 -2.02 11.83
C TRP A 7 6.42 -2.02 13.30
N PRO A 8 5.50 -2.89 13.72
CA PRO A 8 5.10 -3.00 15.12
C PRO A 8 6.28 -3.31 16.03
N GLY A 9 6.35 -2.64 17.19
CA GLY A 9 7.46 -2.83 18.12
C GLY A 9 8.80 -2.20 17.69
N GLY A 10 8.80 -1.39 16.62
CA GLY A 10 10.00 -0.70 16.15
C GLY A 10 10.62 0.19 17.24
N LYS A 11 11.95 0.10 17.44
CA LYS A 11 12.70 0.73 18.54
C LYS A 11 13.22 2.14 18.24
N SER A 12 12.83 2.74 17.11
CA SER A 12 13.37 4.06 16.69
C SER A 12 13.14 5.19 17.69
N GLN A 13 12.07 5.15 18.48
CA GLN A 13 11.81 6.15 19.52
C GLN A 13 12.45 5.80 20.86
N GLU A 14 12.73 4.52 21.07
CA GLU A 14 13.29 4.02 22.34
C GLU A 14 14.81 4.05 22.36
N ILE A 15 15.47 4.08 21.20
CA ILE A 15 16.94 3.97 21.10
C ILE A 15 17.66 5.03 21.93
N LYS A 16 17.14 6.25 22.01
CA LYS A 16 17.68 7.34 22.85
C LYS A 16 17.85 6.99 24.34
N PHE A 17 17.08 5.98 24.82
CA PHE A 17 17.15 5.56 26.22
C PHE A 17 18.24 4.51 26.51
N PHE A 18 18.73 3.83 25.44
CA PHE A 18 19.72 2.78 25.63
C PHE A 18 20.97 2.90 24.72
N GLU A 19 21.01 3.82 23.76
CA GLU A 19 22.16 3.98 22.85
C GLU A 19 23.48 4.21 23.61
N HIS A 20 23.43 4.90 24.74
CA HIS A 20 24.61 5.15 25.60
C HIS A 20 25.16 3.86 26.24
N LYS A 21 24.40 2.77 26.28
CA LYS A 21 24.81 1.46 26.80
C LYS A 21 25.44 0.58 25.73
N ILE A 22 25.33 0.97 24.44
CA ILE A 22 25.92 0.21 23.35
C ILE A 22 27.44 0.39 23.38
N PRO A 23 28.24 -0.68 23.31
CA PRO A 23 29.70 -0.55 23.27
C PRO A 23 30.15 0.35 22.13
N LYS A 24 31.11 1.23 22.36
CA LYS A 24 31.65 2.10 21.29
C LYS A 24 32.52 1.33 20.30
N ASN A 25 33.23 0.31 20.79
CA ASN A 25 34.16 -0.50 19.99
C ASN A 25 33.66 -1.93 19.94
N TYR A 26 33.28 -2.36 18.74
CA TYR A 26 32.92 -3.74 18.42
C TYR A 26 33.15 -4.00 16.92
N ASN A 27 33.51 -5.23 16.58
CA ASN A 27 33.85 -5.60 15.21
C ASN A 27 32.64 -5.75 14.30
N ARG A 28 31.53 -6.26 14.85
CA ARG A 28 30.33 -6.59 14.07
C ARG A 28 29.07 -6.33 14.88
N TYR A 29 28.06 -5.82 14.18
CA TYR A 29 26.70 -5.73 14.72
C TYR A 29 25.84 -6.90 14.21
N VAL A 30 25.05 -7.51 15.07
CA VAL A 30 24.14 -8.61 14.71
C VAL A 30 22.75 -8.30 15.27
N GLU A 31 21.76 -8.25 14.39
CA GLU A 31 20.35 -8.04 14.76
C GLU A 31 19.49 -9.19 14.23
N PRO A 32 19.26 -10.25 15.06
CA PRO A 32 18.53 -11.45 14.63
C PRO A 32 17.03 -11.24 14.42
N PHE A 33 16.44 -10.18 15.00
CA PHE A 33 15.03 -9.81 14.94
C PHE A 33 14.91 -8.36 14.53
N MET A 34 15.29 -8.07 13.28
CA MET A 34 15.46 -6.69 12.81
C MET A 34 14.15 -5.90 12.78
N GLY A 35 13.03 -6.54 12.42
CA GLY A 35 11.77 -5.84 12.23
C GLY A 35 11.91 -4.65 11.28
N GLY A 36 11.48 -3.47 11.70
CA GLY A 36 11.63 -2.23 10.92
C GLY A 36 13.06 -1.66 10.86
N GLY A 37 14.05 -2.28 11.53
CA GLY A 37 15.44 -1.87 11.51
C GLY A 37 15.75 -0.60 12.31
N GLY A 38 14.95 -0.31 13.34
CA GLY A 38 15.13 0.93 14.12
C GLY A 38 16.50 1.09 14.73
N VAL A 39 17.10 0.02 15.23
CA VAL A 39 18.45 0.03 15.82
C VAL A 39 19.51 0.00 14.71
N PHE A 40 19.38 -0.91 13.74
CA PHE A 40 20.31 -1.02 12.61
C PHE A 40 20.53 0.31 11.90
N PHE A 41 19.45 0.99 11.49
CA PHE A 41 19.54 2.27 10.78
C PHE A 41 20.05 3.43 11.66
N ASN A 42 19.96 3.31 12.96
CA ASN A 42 20.53 4.32 13.86
C ASN A 42 22.05 4.13 14.05
N LEU A 43 22.51 2.87 14.19
CA LEU A 43 23.89 2.56 14.43
C LEU A 43 24.79 2.73 13.19
N GLU A 44 24.22 2.55 11.99
CA GLU A 44 24.92 2.71 10.69
C GLU A 44 26.28 1.97 10.64
N LYS A 45 26.35 0.79 11.26
CA LYS A 45 27.60 0.02 11.31
C LYS A 45 27.84 -0.72 10.00
N GLU A 46 29.02 -0.52 9.40
CA GLU A 46 29.38 -1.13 8.09
C GLU A 46 29.31 -2.67 8.12
N GLN A 47 29.87 -3.29 9.15
CA GLN A 47 29.83 -4.74 9.30
C GLN A 47 28.63 -5.16 10.15
N SER A 48 27.50 -5.39 9.47
CA SER A 48 26.26 -5.79 10.11
C SER A 48 25.71 -7.07 9.53
N ILE A 49 25.12 -7.91 10.38
CA ILE A 49 24.31 -9.06 10.00
C ILE A 49 22.90 -8.80 10.52
N ILE A 50 21.95 -8.74 9.63
CA ILE A 50 20.53 -8.55 9.96
C ILE A 50 19.72 -9.76 9.54
N ASN A 51 18.75 -10.13 10.35
CA ASN A 51 17.82 -11.22 10.07
C ASN A 51 16.43 -10.92 10.63
N ASP A 52 15.42 -11.56 10.07
CA ASP A 52 14.07 -11.62 10.63
C ASP A 52 13.40 -12.93 10.18
N ILE A 53 12.41 -13.41 10.92
CA ILE A 53 11.61 -14.56 10.53
C ILE A 53 10.60 -14.21 9.43
N ASN A 54 10.25 -12.93 9.30
CA ASN A 54 9.26 -12.49 8.33
C ASN A 54 9.87 -12.46 6.92
N PHE A 55 9.34 -13.28 6.04
CA PHE A 55 9.80 -13.42 4.65
C PHE A 55 9.78 -12.10 3.89
N GLU A 56 8.75 -11.30 4.04
CA GLU A 56 8.59 -10.05 3.33
C GLU A 56 9.62 -9.00 3.76
N LEU A 57 9.94 -8.93 5.04
CA LEU A 57 11.00 -8.04 5.54
C LEU A 57 12.36 -8.46 5.00
N VAL A 58 12.71 -9.73 5.13
CA VAL A 58 14.00 -10.25 4.64
C VAL A 58 14.12 -10.02 3.14
N SER A 59 13.06 -10.27 2.38
CA SER A 59 13.05 -10.05 0.93
C SER A 59 13.16 -8.57 0.58
N LEU A 60 12.45 -7.69 1.28
CA LEU A 60 12.55 -6.23 1.09
C LEU A 60 14.00 -5.75 1.25
N TYR A 61 14.63 -6.08 2.37
CA TYR A 61 16.00 -5.64 2.65
C TYR A 61 17.02 -6.29 1.71
N SER A 62 16.82 -7.55 1.31
CA SER A 62 17.66 -8.23 0.32
C SER A 62 17.58 -7.57 -1.06
N LEU A 63 16.38 -7.17 -1.49
CA LEU A 63 16.19 -6.43 -2.74
C LEU A 63 16.88 -5.06 -2.68
N ILE A 64 16.72 -4.33 -1.58
CA ILE A 64 17.33 -3.00 -1.42
C ILE A 64 18.86 -3.08 -1.38
N HIS A 65 19.42 -4.10 -0.75
CA HIS A 65 20.88 -4.34 -0.71
C HIS A 65 21.45 -4.63 -2.11
N SER A 66 20.74 -5.35 -2.95
CA SER A 66 21.15 -5.69 -4.32
C SER A 66 20.87 -4.55 -5.29
N LYS A 67 21.87 -4.09 -6.06
CA LYS A 67 21.71 -3.03 -7.07
C LYS A 67 20.56 -3.31 -8.06
N ASN A 68 20.50 -4.52 -8.60
CA ASN A 68 19.45 -4.92 -9.54
C ASN A 68 18.10 -5.09 -8.82
N GLY A 69 18.08 -5.74 -7.67
CA GLY A 69 16.86 -5.91 -6.87
C GLY A 69 16.25 -4.59 -6.46
N ARG A 70 17.08 -3.61 -6.06
CA ARG A 70 16.63 -2.25 -5.71
C ARG A 70 15.98 -1.57 -6.92
N LYS A 71 16.64 -1.63 -8.09
CA LYS A 71 16.09 -1.07 -9.33
C LYS A 71 14.73 -1.71 -9.67
N ASP A 72 14.63 -3.03 -9.62
CA ASP A 72 13.38 -3.74 -9.92
C ASP A 72 12.28 -3.38 -8.93
N LEU A 73 12.57 -3.33 -7.63
CA LEU A 73 11.63 -2.92 -6.60
C LEU A 73 11.13 -1.49 -6.80
N ILE A 74 12.03 -0.54 -7.08
CA ILE A 74 11.68 0.87 -7.32
C ILE A 74 10.79 0.98 -8.56
N ASN A 75 11.11 0.29 -9.64
CA ASN A 75 10.31 0.29 -10.87
C ASN A 75 8.87 -0.19 -10.60
N GLU A 76 8.72 -1.32 -9.91
CA GLU A 76 7.41 -1.87 -9.56
C GLU A 76 6.60 -0.91 -8.66
N LEU A 77 7.23 -0.30 -7.66
CA LEU A 77 6.59 0.66 -6.76
C LEU A 77 6.22 1.96 -7.48
N THR A 78 7.07 2.45 -8.37
CA THR A 78 6.78 3.63 -9.19
C THR A 78 5.57 3.37 -10.04
N PHE A 79 5.52 2.22 -10.72
CA PHE A 79 4.39 1.85 -11.55
C PHE A 79 3.06 1.78 -10.77
N ILE A 80 3.05 1.16 -9.59
CA ILE A 80 1.85 1.12 -8.74
C ILE A 80 1.45 2.54 -8.30
N ASN A 81 2.42 3.40 -8.00
CA ASN A 81 2.16 4.77 -7.58
C ASN A 81 1.64 5.65 -8.73
N ASP A 82 2.14 5.47 -9.94
CA ASP A 82 1.67 6.15 -11.14
C ASP A 82 0.21 5.78 -11.43
N GLN A 83 -0.15 4.51 -11.28
CA GLN A 83 -1.53 4.05 -11.38
C GLN A 83 -2.43 4.71 -10.32
N ARG A 84 -1.91 4.88 -9.09
CA ARG A 84 -2.62 5.60 -8.03
C ARG A 84 -2.85 7.06 -8.41
N GLU A 85 -1.88 7.74 -9.03
CA GLU A 85 -2.02 9.12 -9.48
C GLU A 85 -2.99 9.25 -10.66
N ILE A 86 -3.03 8.30 -11.58
CA ILE A 86 -4.07 8.22 -12.62
C ILE A 86 -5.45 8.17 -11.96
N PHE A 87 -5.63 7.33 -10.95
CA PHE A 87 -6.90 7.25 -10.20
C PHE A 87 -7.22 8.52 -9.40
N ASN A 88 -6.20 9.20 -8.88
CA ASN A 88 -6.36 10.47 -8.17
C ASN A 88 -6.92 11.57 -9.09
N ASN A 89 -6.49 11.57 -10.34
CA ASN A 89 -6.84 12.57 -11.34
C ASN A 89 -8.01 12.15 -12.24
N TYR A 90 -8.56 10.95 -12.04
CA TYR A 90 -9.51 10.33 -12.96
C TYR A 90 -10.73 11.20 -13.28
N PHE A 91 -11.26 11.88 -12.28
CA PHE A 91 -12.47 12.68 -12.41
C PHE A 91 -12.21 14.17 -12.69
N ASN A 92 -10.96 14.60 -12.96
CA ASN A 92 -10.64 16.01 -13.15
C ASN A 92 -11.35 16.64 -14.34
N ASN A 93 -11.62 15.87 -15.40
CA ASN A 93 -12.29 16.32 -16.62
C ASN A 93 -13.80 16.00 -16.67
N TYR A 94 -14.36 15.47 -15.58
CA TYR A 94 -15.78 15.19 -15.49
C TYR A 94 -16.55 16.44 -15.08
N THR A 95 -17.65 16.72 -15.77
CA THR A 95 -18.60 17.75 -15.36
C THR A 95 -19.30 17.38 -14.06
N ASP A 96 -19.96 18.36 -13.46
CA ASP A 96 -20.71 18.15 -12.23
C ASP A 96 -21.88 17.19 -12.44
N ASP A 97 -22.57 17.27 -13.58
CA ASP A 97 -23.66 16.37 -13.93
C ASP A 97 -23.18 14.93 -14.14
N GLU A 98 -22.03 14.75 -14.78
CA GLU A 98 -21.41 13.42 -14.91
C GLU A 98 -21.03 12.82 -13.55
N ILE A 99 -20.52 13.64 -12.62
CA ILE A 99 -20.25 13.18 -11.26
C ILE A 99 -21.53 12.79 -10.54
N LEU A 100 -22.59 13.62 -10.63
CA LEU A 100 -23.88 13.34 -10.00
C LEU A 100 -24.54 12.09 -10.58
N SER A 101 -24.34 11.80 -11.88
CA SER A 101 -24.86 10.60 -12.51
C SER A 101 -24.42 9.30 -11.82
N PHE A 102 -23.24 9.28 -11.20
CA PHE A 102 -22.79 8.13 -10.39
C PHE A 102 -23.60 7.97 -9.11
N PHE A 103 -24.12 9.08 -8.53
CA PHE A 103 -24.95 9.02 -7.34
C PHE A 103 -26.33 8.44 -7.65
N ASP A 104 -26.86 8.70 -8.85
CA ASP A 104 -28.19 8.26 -9.26
C ASP A 104 -28.23 6.83 -9.82
N LEU A 105 -27.06 6.17 -9.92
CA LEU A 105 -27.00 4.80 -10.40
C LEU A 105 -27.83 3.83 -9.54
N ASN A 106 -28.71 3.06 -10.19
CA ASN A 106 -29.37 1.93 -9.53
C ASN A 106 -28.41 0.75 -9.49
N ILE A 107 -27.69 0.61 -8.37
CA ILE A 107 -26.65 -0.41 -8.21
C ILE A 107 -27.26 -1.74 -7.81
N ASN A 108 -27.25 -2.71 -8.73
CA ASN A 108 -27.60 -4.12 -8.50
C ASN A 108 -26.40 -5.04 -8.79
N LYS A 109 -26.62 -6.37 -8.82
CA LYS A 109 -25.54 -7.34 -9.13
C LYS A 109 -25.05 -7.23 -10.57
N GLU A 110 -25.93 -6.92 -11.50
CA GLU A 110 -25.69 -6.88 -12.95
C GLU A 110 -25.17 -5.51 -13.42
N THR A 111 -25.29 -4.47 -12.59
CA THR A 111 -24.82 -3.13 -12.95
C THR A 111 -23.33 -3.15 -13.27
N ILE A 112 -22.95 -2.67 -14.44
CA ILE A 112 -21.57 -2.45 -14.87
C ILE A 112 -21.31 -0.96 -14.89
N ILE A 113 -20.37 -0.48 -14.08
CA ILE A 113 -19.94 0.92 -14.08
C ILE A 113 -18.75 1.02 -15.03
N LYS A 114 -18.92 1.72 -16.15
CA LYS A 114 -17.86 1.86 -17.14
C LYS A 114 -16.78 2.82 -16.63
N PHE A 115 -15.59 2.29 -16.36
CA PHE A 115 -14.36 3.04 -16.13
C PHE A 115 -13.39 2.74 -17.26
N LYS A 116 -12.84 3.78 -17.87
CA LYS A 116 -11.73 3.61 -18.81
C LYS A 116 -10.45 3.46 -18.00
N ILE A 117 -10.02 2.22 -17.81
CA ILE A 117 -8.79 1.91 -17.08
C ILE A 117 -7.73 1.60 -18.13
N ASP A 118 -6.80 2.54 -18.28
CA ASP A 118 -5.64 2.38 -19.14
C ASP A 118 -4.46 1.96 -18.28
N ILE A 119 -4.00 0.72 -18.44
CA ILE A 119 -3.01 0.10 -17.56
C ILE A 119 -1.96 -0.60 -18.41
N ASP A 120 -0.71 -0.42 -18.01
CA ASP A 120 0.44 -1.12 -18.52
C ASP A 120 0.61 -2.52 -17.88
N TYR A 121 1.47 -3.34 -18.44
CA TYR A 121 1.69 -4.77 -18.26
C TYR A 121 2.01 -5.29 -16.83
N VAL A 122 2.29 -4.43 -15.86
CA VAL A 122 2.67 -4.85 -14.49
C VAL A 122 1.46 -5.18 -13.61
N ILE A 123 0.29 -4.62 -13.93
CA ILE A 123 -0.96 -4.87 -13.23
C ILE A 123 -1.86 -5.70 -14.14
N ASP A 124 -2.37 -6.82 -13.60
CA ASP A 124 -3.39 -7.58 -14.30
C ASP A 124 -4.67 -6.75 -14.41
N LYS A 125 -4.93 -6.29 -15.63
CA LYS A 125 -6.04 -5.39 -15.96
C LYS A 125 -7.39 -6.00 -15.60
N GLU A 126 -7.62 -7.27 -15.96
CA GLU A 126 -8.89 -7.93 -15.72
C GLU A 126 -9.18 -8.06 -14.22
N ILE A 127 -8.17 -8.47 -13.44
CA ILE A 127 -8.32 -8.59 -11.99
C ILE A 127 -8.56 -7.22 -11.35
N LEU A 128 -7.86 -6.16 -11.81
CA LEU A 128 -8.10 -4.81 -11.30
C LEU A 128 -9.47 -4.28 -11.70
N GLU A 129 -9.94 -4.48 -12.93
CA GLU A 129 -11.27 -4.08 -13.37
C GLU A 129 -12.36 -4.73 -12.52
N VAL A 130 -12.26 -6.02 -12.24
CA VAL A 130 -13.18 -6.74 -11.34
C VAL A 130 -13.16 -6.11 -9.94
N GLN A 131 -11.97 -5.78 -9.43
CA GLN A 131 -11.84 -5.13 -8.12
C GLN A 131 -12.41 -3.72 -8.12
N VAL A 132 -12.24 -2.93 -9.19
CA VAL A 132 -12.84 -1.60 -9.36
C VAL A 132 -14.35 -1.70 -9.33
N GLN A 133 -14.95 -2.61 -10.13
CA GLN A 133 -16.40 -2.83 -10.15
C GLN A 133 -16.94 -3.08 -8.74
N LYS A 134 -16.33 -4.04 -8.02
CA LYS A 134 -16.73 -4.40 -6.66
C LYS A 134 -16.65 -3.20 -5.72
N THR A 135 -15.50 -2.53 -5.68
CA THR A 135 -15.24 -1.46 -4.71
C THR A 135 -16.09 -0.22 -4.99
N MET A 136 -16.27 0.14 -6.26
CA MET A 136 -17.07 1.31 -6.63
C MET A 136 -18.56 1.09 -6.38
N LYS A 137 -19.11 -0.08 -6.70
CA LYS A 137 -20.49 -0.44 -6.35
C LYS A 137 -20.73 -0.32 -4.84
N ASP A 138 -19.84 -0.89 -4.03
CA ASP A 138 -19.95 -0.83 -2.57
C ASP A 138 -19.83 0.61 -2.05
N LYS A 139 -18.96 1.41 -2.65
CA LYS A 139 -18.75 2.80 -2.27
C LYS A 139 -19.98 3.65 -2.57
N ILE A 140 -20.53 3.56 -3.77
CA ILE A 140 -21.73 4.32 -4.19
C ILE A 140 -22.92 3.92 -3.32
N ARG A 141 -23.19 2.63 -3.12
CA ARG A 141 -24.27 2.15 -2.25
C ARG A 141 -24.16 2.72 -0.82
N ARG A 142 -22.96 2.74 -0.26
CA ARG A 142 -22.75 3.29 1.10
C ARG A 142 -23.07 4.77 1.17
N ILE A 143 -22.67 5.54 0.16
CA ILE A 143 -22.96 6.97 0.07
C ILE A 143 -24.46 7.21 -0.07
N GLN A 144 -25.12 6.52 -1.00
CA GLN A 144 -26.57 6.56 -1.19
C GLN A 144 -27.32 6.22 0.10
N LYS A 145 -26.89 5.14 0.79
CA LYS A 145 -27.48 4.76 2.07
C LYS A 145 -27.35 5.87 3.13
N LYS A 146 -26.13 6.43 3.28
CA LYS A 146 -25.87 7.49 4.25
C LYS A 146 -26.69 8.76 3.94
N SER A 147 -26.75 9.16 2.68
CA SER A 147 -27.55 10.31 2.28
C SER A 147 -29.03 10.14 2.64
N ARG A 148 -29.58 8.93 2.45
CA ARG A 148 -31.00 8.65 2.73
C ARG A 148 -31.30 8.47 4.23
N SER A 149 -30.40 7.81 5.00
CA SER A 149 -30.67 7.42 6.39
C SER A 149 -30.26 8.47 7.42
N GLU A 150 -29.24 9.27 7.11
CA GLU A 150 -28.66 10.25 8.04
C GLU A 150 -28.97 11.69 7.61
N GLU A 151 -29.78 11.88 6.54
CA GLU A 151 -30.09 13.19 5.92
C GLU A 151 -28.84 14.01 5.61
N ILE A 152 -27.71 13.33 5.35
CA ILE A 152 -26.44 13.99 5.03
C ILE A 152 -26.48 14.41 3.57
N ASN A 153 -26.50 15.72 3.33
CA ASN A 153 -26.26 16.27 2.00
C ASN A 153 -24.76 16.33 1.74
N PHE A 154 -24.26 15.37 0.96
CA PHE A 154 -22.88 15.41 0.48
C PHE A 154 -22.72 16.58 -0.50
N SER A 155 -21.71 17.43 -0.29
CA SER A 155 -21.31 18.38 -1.32
C SER A 155 -20.79 17.60 -2.55
N LEU A 156 -20.89 18.21 -3.73
CA LEU A 156 -20.32 17.63 -4.94
C LEU A 156 -18.83 17.30 -4.80
N LYS A 157 -18.08 18.16 -4.11
CA LYS A 157 -16.66 17.95 -3.77
C LYS A 157 -16.48 16.69 -2.92
N ASP A 158 -17.31 16.49 -1.91
CA ASP A 158 -17.22 15.29 -1.05
C ASP A 158 -17.55 14.04 -1.84
N PHE A 159 -18.57 14.11 -2.70
CA PHE A 159 -18.93 12.97 -3.52
C PHE A 159 -17.82 12.61 -4.52
N ARG A 160 -17.22 13.61 -5.21
CA ARG A 160 -16.04 13.42 -6.07
C ARG A 160 -14.88 12.78 -5.30
N ASN A 161 -14.58 13.26 -4.10
CA ASN A 161 -13.55 12.70 -3.23
C ASN A 161 -13.85 11.24 -2.83
N HIS A 162 -15.11 10.92 -2.63
CA HIS A 162 -15.53 9.55 -2.36
C HIS A 162 -15.31 8.63 -3.57
N LEU A 163 -15.60 9.08 -4.79
CA LEU A 163 -15.34 8.32 -6.01
C LEU A 163 -13.85 8.08 -6.21
N ILE A 164 -13.00 9.12 -6.07
CA ILE A 164 -11.53 9.01 -6.12
C ILE A 164 -11.04 8.01 -5.08
N THR A 165 -11.51 8.11 -3.83
CA THR A 165 -11.15 7.16 -2.76
C THR A 165 -11.58 5.74 -3.12
N GLY A 166 -12.68 5.57 -3.83
CA GLY A 166 -13.14 4.28 -4.34
C GLY A 166 -12.14 3.64 -5.31
N LEU A 167 -11.69 4.41 -6.31
CA LEU A 167 -10.68 3.96 -7.27
C LEU A 167 -9.34 3.63 -6.60
N GLN A 168 -8.85 4.50 -5.73
CA GLN A 168 -7.61 4.26 -4.97
C GLN A 168 -7.72 3.04 -4.05
N SER A 169 -8.89 2.85 -3.42
CA SER A 169 -9.15 1.64 -2.62
C SER A 169 -9.14 0.37 -3.47
N SER A 170 -9.58 0.45 -4.72
CA SER A 170 -9.56 -0.69 -5.64
C SER A 170 -8.14 -1.16 -5.91
N LEU A 171 -7.22 -0.24 -6.18
CA LEU A 171 -5.80 -0.54 -6.37
C LEU A 171 -5.17 -1.13 -5.09
N TYR A 172 -5.49 -0.54 -3.93
CA TYR A 172 -5.05 -1.06 -2.65
C TYR A 172 -5.55 -2.50 -2.41
N PHE A 173 -6.83 -2.78 -2.66
CA PHE A 173 -7.39 -4.12 -2.49
C PHE A 173 -6.85 -5.11 -3.52
N TYR A 174 -6.59 -4.67 -4.76
CA TYR A 174 -5.88 -5.45 -5.75
C TYR A 174 -4.51 -5.91 -5.21
N CYS A 175 -3.67 -4.97 -4.78
CA CYS A 175 -2.35 -5.30 -4.21
C CYS A 175 -2.48 -6.20 -2.98
N ARG A 176 -3.45 -5.95 -2.08
CA ARG A 176 -3.68 -6.76 -0.89
C ARG A 176 -4.13 -8.18 -1.22
N ASN A 177 -4.96 -8.36 -2.25
CA ASN A 177 -5.39 -9.69 -2.67
C ASN A 177 -4.23 -10.48 -3.26
N ILE A 178 -3.39 -9.86 -4.09
CA ILE A 178 -2.16 -10.50 -4.60
C ILE A 178 -1.26 -10.92 -3.42
N TYR A 179 -1.04 -10.03 -2.45
CA TYR A 179 -0.27 -10.32 -1.26
C TYR A 179 -0.85 -11.52 -0.48
N ASN A 180 -2.15 -11.52 -0.21
CA ASN A 180 -2.78 -12.59 0.56
C ASN A 180 -2.77 -13.96 -0.11
N ASN A 181 -2.72 -14.00 -1.44
CA ASN A 181 -2.79 -15.24 -2.22
C ASN A 181 -1.44 -15.72 -2.74
N GLY A 182 -0.38 -14.91 -2.64
CA GLY A 182 0.75 -15.00 -3.53
C GLY A 182 2.06 -15.54 -2.99
N HIS A 183 2.25 -15.87 -1.70
CA HIS A 183 3.59 -16.26 -1.28
C HIS A 183 3.90 -17.77 -1.32
N ILE A 184 3.00 -18.59 -1.74
CA ILE A 184 3.28 -20.02 -1.93
C ILE A 184 3.83 -20.23 -3.34
N ASN A 185 5.07 -20.72 -3.46
CA ASN A 185 5.76 -21.03 -4.73
C ASN A 185 6.18 -19.84 -5.61
N LEU A 186 6.50 -18.67 -5.03
CA LEU A 186 7.06 -17.54 -5.78
C LEU A 186 8.38 -17.91 -6.45
N LYS A 187 8.47 -17.70 -7.76
CA LYS A 187 9.73 -17.75 -8.49
C LYS A 187 10.57 -16.51 -8.15
N LYS A 188 11.90 -16.66 -8.17
CA LYS A 188 12.84 -15.56 -7.85
C LYS A 188 12.54 -14.25 -8.61
N LYS A 189 12.14 -14.35 -9.88
CA LYS A 189 11.80 -13.19 -10.73
C LYS A 189 10.51 -12.47 -10.33
N GLU A 190 9.64 -13.12 -9.55
CA GLU A 190 8.34 -12.59 -9.11
C GLU A 190 8.44 -11.88 -7.75
N ILE A 191 9.56 -12.08 -7.03
CA ILE A 191 9.77 -11.51 -5.70
C ILE A 191 9.69 -9.97 -5.71
N PRO A 192 10.35 -9.22 -6.63
CA PRO A 192 10.26 -7.75 -6.62
C PRO A 192 8.83 -7.24 -6.75
N SER A 193 8.05 -7.80 -7.65
CA SER A 193 6.64 -7.43 -7.86
C SER A 193 5.76 -7.76 -6.65
N PHE A 194 5.96 -8.93 -6.06
CA PHE A 194 5.24 -9.34 -4.84
C PHE A 194 5.57 -8.41 -3.65
N ILE A 195 6.85 -8.14 -3.41
CA ILE A 195 7.31 -7.27 -2.32
C ILE A 195 6.87 -5.82 -2.53
N ALA A 196 6.86 -5.33 -3.78
CA ALA A 196 6.34 -4.00 -4.09
C ALA A 196 4.87 -3.87 -3.70
N LYS A 197 4.02 -4.85 -4.05
CA LYS A 197 2.60 -4.87 -3.69
C LYS A 197 2.39 -4.94 -2.17
N TRP A 198 3.16 -5.81 -1.48
CA TRP A 198 3.13 -5.86 -0.02
C TRP A 198 3.56 -4.54 0.62
N TYR A 199 4.67 -3.95 0.15
CA TYR A 199 5.17 -2.69 0.70
C TYR A 199 4.19 -1.53 0.44
N TYR A 200 3.58 -1.47 -0.74
CA TYR A 200 2.50 -0.53 -1.05
C TYR A 200 1.32 -0.68 -0.08
N VAL A 201 0.88 -1.90 0.17
CA VAL A 201 -0.20 -2.19 1.14
C VAL A 201 0.18 -1.70 2.54
N ARG A 202 1.42 -1.95 2.98
CA ARG A 202 1.93 -1.49 4.28
C ARG A 202 1.97 0.04 4.41
N GLU A 203 2.29 0.74 3.33
CA GLU A 203 2.40 2.20 3.34
C GLU A 203 1.04 2.92 3.27
N PHE A 204 0.03 2.28 2.69
CA PHE A 204 -1.30 2.87 2.49
C PHE A 204 -2.42 2.23 3.33
N CYS A 205 -2.13 1.28 4.20
CA CYS A 205 -3.12 0.73 5.11
C CYS A 205 -3.49 1.73 6.22
N PHE A 206 -4.73 1.64 6.68
CA PHE A 206 -5.25 2.52 7.73
C PHE A 206 -4.39 2.49 9.00
N SER A 207 -3.95 3.66 9.45
CA SER A 207 -3.14 3.89 10.65
C SER A 207 -1.86 3.03 10.73
N SER A 208 -1.34 2.56 9.61
CA SER A 208 -0.20 1.63 9.55
C SER A 208 -0.40 0.36 10.41
N MET A 209 -1.65 -0.03 10.65
CA MET A 209 -2.00 -1.19 11.46
C MET A 209 -1.39 -2.47 10.90
N PHE A 210 -1.11 -3.42 11.82
CA PHE A 210 -0.63 -4.76 11.48
C PHE A 210 -1.62 -5.79 12.02
N ARG A 211 -2.56 -6.20 11.17
CA ARG A 211 -3.65 -7.07 11.57
C ARG A 211 -3.95 -8.12 10.50
N PHE A 212 -4.11 -9.34 10.96
CA PHE A 212 -4.49 -10.49 10.13
C PHE A 212 -5.81 -11.09 10.59
N SER A 213 -6.52 -11.74 9.69
CA SER A 213 -7.68 -12.56 9.98
C SER A 213 -7.27 -13.86 10.69
N LYS A 214 -8.25 -14.62 11.18
CA LYS A 214 -8.02 -15.96 11.72
C LYS A 214 -7.43 -16.93 10.69
N THR A 215 -7.62 -16.65 9.40
CA THR A 215 -7.08 -17.44 8.27
C THR A 215 -5.71 -16.94 7.79
N GLY A 216 -5.05 -16.03 8.52
CA GLY A 216 -3.73 -15.51 8.18
C GLY A 216 -3.70 -14.42 7.12
N ASN A 217 -4.85 -13.97 6.60
CA ASN A 217 -4.90 -12.91 5.59
C ASN A 217 -4.77 -11.52 6.20
N PHE A 218 -3.93 -10.67 5.63
CA PHE A 218 -3.86 -9.26 5.99
C PHE A 218 -5.20 -8.58 5.70
N ASN A 219 -5.83 -7.98 6.71
CA ASN A 219 -7.22 -7.51 6.62
C ASN A 219 -7.42 -6.03 7.01
N VAL A 220 -6.35 -5.23 7.03
CA VAL A 220 -6.46 -3.79 7.29
C VAL A 220 -7.07 -3.09 6.07
N PRO A 221 -8.00 -2.13 6.26
CA PRO A 221 -8.57 -1.36 5.17
C PRO A 221 -7.58 -0.32 4.61
N TYR A 222 -7.90 0.25 3.45
CA TYR A 222 -7.22 1.40 2.89
C TYR A 222 -7.34 2.63 3.81
N GLY A 223 -6.26 3.39 3.94
CA GLY A 223 -6.19 4.55 4.84
C GLY A 223 -7.01 5.76 4.39
N GLY A 224 -7.39 5.84 3.11
CA GLY A 224 -8.22 6.91 2.56
C GLY A 224 -7.46 7.98 1.77
N ILE A 225 -8.19 8.97 1.28
CA ILE A 225 -7.68 10.02 0.38
C ILE A 225 -6.62 10.93 1.05
N GLY A 226 -6.61 11.04 2.37
CA GLY A 226 -5.63 11.83 3.12
C GLY A 226 -4.20 11.27 3.10
N TYR A 227 -3.99 10.09 2.51
CA TYR A 227 -2.66 9.52 2.33
C TYR A 227 -2.05 10.08 1.03
N ASN A 228 -1.07 10.98 1.18
CA ASN A 228 -0.34 11.54 0.06
C ASN A 228 0.45 10.50 -0.72
N ALA A 229 0.75 10.80 -1.98
CA ALA A 229 1.69 10.03 -2.79
C ALA A 229 3.03 9.84 -2.05
N LYS A 230 3.67 8.70 -2.28
CA LYS A 230 4.97 8.37 -1.69
C LYS A 230 6.05 8.44 -2.76
N ASP A 231 7.10 9.15 -2.47
CA ASP A 231 8.34 9.06 -3.24
C ASP A 231 9.12 7.83 -2.75
N PHE A 232 8.79 6.68 -3.34
CA PHE A 232 9.42 5.41 -2.99
C PHE A 232 10.91 5.39 -3.34
N LYS A 233 11.30 6.05 -4.44
CA LYS A 233 12.71 6.15 -4.84
C LYS A 233 13.50 6.84 -3.75
N LYS A 234 13.12 8.06 -3.36
CA LYS A 234 13.79 8.82 -2.28
C LYS A 234 13.79 8.07 -0.93
N LYS A 235 12.84 7.18 -0.71
CA LYS A 235 12.72 6.44 0.53
C LYS A 235 13.60 5.20 0.57
N ILE A 236 13.94 4.64 -0.58
CA ILE A 236 14.70 3.39 -0.74
C ILE A 236 16.18 3.67 -1.07
N ASP A 237 16.47 4.72 -1.82
CA ASP A 237 17.85 5.21 -2.08
C ASP A 237 18.46 5.89 -0.84
#